data_843973db8e3b5c18eefbd2873c28ed43
#
_entry.id   843973db8e3b5c18eefbd2873c28ed43
#
_cell.length_a   1.000
_cell.length_b   1.000
_cell.length_c   1.000
_cell.angle_alpha   90.00
_cell.angle_beta   90.00
_cell.angle_gamma   90.00
#
_symmetry.space_group_name_H-M   'P 1'
#
loop_
_entity.id
_entity.type
_entity.pdbx_description
1 polymer ?
#
loop_
_entity_poly.entity_id
_entity_poly.type
_entity_poly.pdbx_seq_one_letter_code
_entity_poly.pdbx_strand_id
1 'polypeptide(L)'
;MKSNNTKLALPRILIYQDEDCKILVDYLVYNGFQVITSTENDILIKIREKNYDLCILSHYKTTDASMRLKPLKFLRKSDDKIPVIMVSDKAQYEYVIEAFDEGTDDYVIRPYNIEELIRRIKAVLKRCGVRVRSIEPSYEIGDYLFNTVDKILTIGNVKTQLNNKQSQVLALLCAYKNETLPKKILMQQVWTDDNYFNKRSLDVHICMLRNMLKMDNRVAIETIRGVGYSLVIEEDESLM
;
A
#
# COMPACT_ATOMS: atom_id res chain seq x y z
N MET A 1 5.41 13.97 -27.67
CA MET A 1 5.70 13.12 -26.50
C MET A 1 4.38 12.75 -25.84
N LYS A 2 4.00 11.48 -25.88
CA LYS A 2 2.73 11.00 -25.26
C LYS A 2 2.98 10.88 -23.76
N SER A 3 2.37 11.75 -22.96
CA SER A 3 2.33 11.60 -21.51
C SER A 3 1.62 10.27 -21.20
N ASN A 4 2.38 9.28 -20.76
CA ASN A 4 1.83 8.07 -20.13
C ASN A 4 1.13 8.52 -18.85
N ASN A 5 -0.16 8.73 -18.94
CA ASN A 5 -1.03 8.99 -17.83
C ASN A 5 -1.24 7.65 -17.08
N THR A 6 -0.16 7.14 -16.47
CA THR A 6 -0.21 5.95 -15.62
C THR A 6 -0.98 6.38 -14.36
N LYS A 7 -2.23 5.99 -14.29
CA LYS A 7 -3.14 6.22 -13.18
C LYS A 7 -2.43 5.77 -11.89
N LEU A 8 -1.97 6.72 -11.10
CA LEU A 8 -1.31 6.47 -9.83
C LEU A 8 -2.34 5.85 -8.90
N ALA A 9 -2.33 4.55 -8.80
CA ALA A 9 -3.16 3.81 -7.86
C ALA A 9 -2.23 2.98 -6.98
N LEU A 10 -2.47 3.01 -5.66
CA LEU A 10 -1.83 2.07 -4.75
C LEU A 10 -2.21 0.65 -5.16
N PRO A 11 -1.29 -0.32 -5.07
CA PRO A 11 -1.64 -1.70 -5.30
C PRO A 11 -2.80 -2.14 -4.41
N ARG A 12 -3.82 -2.73 -5.00
CA ARG A 12 -5.05 -3.14 -4.33
C ARG A 12 -4.98 -4.60 -3.94
N ILE A 13 -5.14 -4.87 -2.66
CA ILE A 13 -5.12 -6.22 -2.10
C ILE A 13 -6.51 -6.59 -1.61
N LEU A 14 -7.07 -7.66 -2.15
CA LEU A 14 -8.27 -8.30 -1.61
C LEU A 14 -7.84 -9.31 -0.55
N ILE A 15 -8.39 -9.21 0.66
CA ILE A 15 -8.14 -10.15 1.74
C ILE A 15 -9.44 -10.89 2.06
N TYR A 16 -9.41 -12.20 1.93
CA TYR A 16 -10.37 -13.10 2.52
C TYR A 16 -9.72 -13.84 3.67
N GLN A 17 -10.18 -13.59 4.87
CA GLN A 17 -9.78 -14.31 6.08
C GLN A 17 -11.01 -14.60 6.93
N ASP A 18 -10.97 -15.72 7.62
CA ASP A 18 -12.01 -16.18 8.53
C ASP A 18 -11.85 -15.64 9.96
N GLU A 19 -10.78 -14.92 10.25
CA GLU A 19 -10.44 -14.32 11.54
C GLU A 19 -10.23 -12.82 11.44
N ASP A 20 -10.13 -12.14 12.59
CA ASP A 20 -9.83 -10.72 12.64
C ASP A 20 -8.44 -10.44 12.04
N CYS A 21 -8.44 -9.80 10.89
CA CYS A 21 -7.22 -9.43 10.16
C CYS A 21 -6.82 -7.95 10.36
N LYS A 22 -7.37 -7.28 11.38
CA LYS A 22 -7.17 -5.84 11.60
C LYS A 22 -5.69 -5.45 11.64
N ILE A 23 -4.87 -6.20 12.38
CA ILE A 23 -3.42 -5.93 12.49
C ILE A 23 -2.76 -6.05 11.11
N LEU A 24 -3.10 -7.09 10.34
CA LEU A 24 -2.58 -7.25 8.97
C LEU A 24 -3.05 -6.12 8.05
N VAL A 25 -4.31 -5.74 8.13
CA VAL A 25 -4.87 -4.62 7.35
C VAL A 25 -4.14 -3.32 7.67
N ASP A 26 -4.01 -2.98 8.95
CA ASP A 26 -3.31 -1.76 9.39
C ASP A 26 -1.85 -1.74 8.90
N TYR A 27 -1.17 -2.90 8.96
CA TYR A 27 0.21 -3.02 8.52
C TYR A 27 0.37 -2.93 7.00
N LEU A 28 -0.57 -3.50 6.23
CA LEU A 28 -0.61 -3.36 4.77
C LEU A 28 -0.89 -1.93 4.35
N VAL A 29 -1.86 -1.27 4.99
CA VAL A 29 -2.15 0.14 4.75
C VAL A 29 -0.92 1.00 5.05
N TYR A 30 -0.25 0.78 6.18
CA TYR A 30 1.01 1.46 6.52
C TYR A 30 2.11 1.25 5.45
N ASN A 31 2.16 0.07 4.82
CA ASN A 31 3.11 -0.26 3.76
C ASN A 31 2.68 0.20 2.35
N GLY A 32 1.67 1.04 2.23
CA GLY A 32 1.29 1.67 0.96
C GLY A 32 0.36 0.83 0.09
N PHE A 33 -0.42 -0.08 0.68
CA PHE A 33 -1.43 -0.86 -0.03
C PHE A 33 -2.84 -0.32 0.21
N GLN A 34 -3.70 -0.42 -0.80
CA GLN A 34 -5.14 -0.28 -0.61
C GLN A 34 -5.72 -1.66 -0.31
N VAL A 35 -6.34 -1.81 0.86
CA VAL A 35 -6.85 -3.10 1.32
C VAL A 35 -8.37 -3.14 1.26
N ILE A 36 -8.91 -4.22 0.71
CA ILE A 36 -10.31 -4.55 0.71
C ILE A 36 -10.47 -5.89 1.44
N THR A 37 -11.23 -5.89 2.51
CA THR A 37 -11.53 -7.13 3.25
C THR A 37 -12.80 -7.78 2.73
N SER A 38 -12.89 -9.08 2.85
CA SER A 38 -14.01 -9.91 2.42
C SER A 38 -14.31 -10.99 3.43
N THR A 39 -15.57 -11.38 3.51
CA THR A 39 -16.07 -12.50 4.29
C THR A 39 -16.42 -13.69 3.39
N GLU A 40 -16.78 -14.82 3.97
CA GLU A 40 -17.24 -15.99 3.23
C GLU A 40 -18.46 -15.68 2.34
N ASN A 41 -19.32 -14.77 2.79
CA ASN A 41 -20.57 -14.44 2.09
C ASN A 41 -20.36 -13.62 0.82
N ASP A 42 -19.29 -12.82 0.73
CA ASP A 42 -19.10 -11.85 -0.36
C ASP A 42 -17.81 -12.05 -1.18
N ILE A 43 -16.94 -12.98 -0.78
CA ILE A 43 -15.64 -13.20 -1.46
C ILE A 43 -15.81 -13.50 -2.96
N LEU A 44 -16.74 -14.36 -3.33
CA LEU A 44 -16.96 -14.71 -4.74
C LEU A 44 -17.52 -13.54 -5.55
N ILE A 45 -18.28 -12.64 -4.91
CA ILE A 45 -18.78 -11.41 -5.54
C ILE A 45 -17.60 -10.46 -5.77
N LYS A 46 -16.77 -10.23 -4.74
CA LYS A 46 -15.61 -9.34 -4.83
C LYS A 46 -14.58 -9.81 -5.84
N ILE A 47 -14.32 -11.11 -5.93
CA ILE A 47 -13.42 -11.66 -6.97
C ILE A 47 -13.90 -11.27 -8.38
N ARG A 48 -15.20 -11.23 -8.63
CA ARG A 48 -15.75 -10.84 -9.95
C ARG A 48 -15.50 -9.39 -10.34
N GLU A 49 -15.26 -8.52 -9.37
CA GLU A 49 -14.95 -7.11 -9.64
C GLU A 49 -13.64 -6.91 -10.40
N LYS A 50 -12.74 -7.90 -10.38
CA LYS A 50 -11.46 -7.94 -11.13
C LYS A 50 -10.60 -6.69 -11.00
N ASN A 51 -10.62 -6.06 -9.84
CA ASN A 51 -9.96 -4.77 -9.61
C ASN A 51 -8.98 -4.87 -8.44
N TYR A 52 -8.14 -5.92 -8.48
CA TYR A 52 -7.13 -6.20 -7.47
C TYR A 52 -5.81 -6.55 -8.14
N ASP A 53 -4.72 -6.17 -7.49
CA ASP A 53 -3.36 -6.49 -7.93
C ASP A 53 -2.83 -7.76 -7.24
N LEU A 54 -3.47 -8.18 -6.13
CA LEU A 54 -3.17 -9.41 -5.40
C LEU A 54 -4.36 -9.82 -4.52
N CYS A 55 -4.56 -11.11 -4.37
CA CYS A 55 -5.50 -11.68 -3.41
C CYS A 55 -4.77 -12.45 -2.31
N ILE A 56 -5.13 -12.22 -1.05
CA ILE A 56 -4.75 -13.04 0.10
C ILE A 56 -5.98 -13.85 0.48
N LEU A 57 -5.89 -15.16 0.34
CA LEU A 57 -7.01 -16.06 0.55
C LEU A 57 -6.72 -17.05 1.68
N SER A 58 -7.65 -17.22 2.60
CA SER A 58 -7.62 -18.30 3.59
C SER A 58 -8.36 -19.53 3.10
N HIS A 59 -8.00 -20.69 3.64
CA HIS A 59 -8.81 -21.89 3.46
C HIS A 59 -10.19 -21.69 4.11
N TYR A 60 -11.25 -22.19 3.46
CA TYR A 60 -12.55 -22.28 4.12
C TYR A 60 -12.46 -23.22 5.33
N LYS A 61 -13.09 -22.84 6.44
CA LYS A 61 -13.34 -23.73 7.59
C LYS A 61 -14.44 -24.72 7.25
N THR A 62 -14.08 -25.77 6.51
CA THR A 62 -15.01 -26.81 6.09
C THR A 62 -14.39 -28.19 6.24
N THR A 63 -15.24 -29.20 6.54
CA THR A 63 -14.86 -30.60 6.50
C THR A 63 -14.80 -31.14 5.07
N ASP A 64 -15.49 -30.50 4.13
CA ASP A 64 -15.49 -30.87 2.71
C ASP A 64 -14.21 -30.41 2.03
N ALA A 65 -13.37 -31.36 1.63
CA ALA A 65 -12.11 -31.13 0.95
C ALA A 65 -12.31 -30.34 -0.35
N SER A 66 -13.39 -30.58 -1.10
CA SER A 66 -13.68 -29.93 -2.38
C SER A 66 -13.97 -28.43 -2.24
N MET A 67 -14.41 -28.00 -1.08
CA MET A 67 -14.78 -26.61 -0.79
C MET A 67 -13.66 -25.76 -0.23
N ARG A 68 -12.57 -26.38 0.25
CA ARG A 68 -11.48 -25.68 0.94
C ARG A 68 -10.81 -24.59 0.07
N LEU A 69 -10.60 -24.88 -1.20
CA LEU A 69 -9.95 -23.97 -2.15
C LEU A 69 -10.95 -23.27 -3.08
N LYS A 70 -12.23 -23.26 -2.72
CA LYS A 70 -13.29 -22.69 -3.57
C LYS A 70 -13.01 -21.26 -4.04
N PRO A 71 -12.55 -20.32 -3.22
CA PRO A 71 -12.23 -18.98 -3.71
C PRO A 71 -11.08 -18.98 -4.72
N LEU A 72 -10.03 -19.76 -4.50
CA LEU A 72 -8.90 -19.89 -5.41
C LEU A 72 -9.36 -20.49 -6.76
N LYS A 73 -10.07 -21.62 -6.73
CA LYS A 73 -10.62 -22.27 -7.92
C LYS A 73 -11.56 -21.34 -8.70
N PHE A 74 -12.38 -20.56 -7.99
CA PHE A 74 -13.28 -19.59 -8.62
C PHE A 74 -12.49 -18.44 -9.27
N LEU A 75 -11.47 -17.93 -8.59
CA LEU A 75 -10.62 -16.87 -9.13
C LEU A 75 -9.89 -17.34 -10.39
N ARG A 76 -9.29 -18.51 -10.40
CA ARG A 76 -8.58 -19.08 -11.54
C ARG A 76 -9.48 -19.32 -12.76
N LYS A 77 -10.75 -19.63 -12.53
CA LYS A 77 -11.77 -19.70 -13.61
C LYS A 77 -12.15 -18.34 -14.16
N SER A 78 -12.05 -17.28 -13.36
CA SER A 78 -12.47 -15.92 -13.72
C SER A 78 -11.32 -15.09 -14.24
N ASP A 79 -10.13 -15.24 -13.67
CA ASP A 79 -8.91 -14.52 -14.01
C ASP A 79 -7.70 -15.31 -13.48
N ASP A 80 -6.88 -15.81 -14.38
CA ASP A 80 -5.69 -16.60 -14.08
C ASP A 80 -4.45 -15.73 -13.76
N LYS A 81 -4.54 -14.41 -13.96
CA LYS A 81 -3.40 -13.49 -13.86
C LYS A 81 -3.25 -12.83 -12.50
N ILE A 82 -4.34 -12.67 -11.74
CA ILE A 82 -4.27 -12.05 -10.43
C ILE A 82 -3.45 -12.96 -9.49
N PRO A 83 -2.32 -12.49 -8.93
CA PRO A 83 -1.53 -13.30 -8.01
C PRO A 83 -2.28 -13.58 -6.72
N VAL A 84 -2.08 -14.77 -6.19
CA VAL A 84 -2.73 -15.26 -4.97
C VAL A 84 -1.71 -15.74 -3.96
N ILE A 85 -1.82 -15.28 -2.73
CA ILE A 85 -1.12 -15.85 -1.57
C ILE A 85 -2.16 -16.56 -0.71
N MET A 86 -1.99 -17.86 -0.53
CA MET A 86 -2.80 -18.62 0.42
C MET A 86 -2.24 -18.48 1.84
N VAL A 87 -3.13 -18.24 2.82
CA VAL A 87 -2.79 -18.19 4.25
C VAL A 87 -3.60 -19.26 4.98
N SER A 88 -2.95 -20.12 5.74
CA SER A 88 -3.61 -21.27 6.37
C SER A 88 -2.96 -21.70 7.68
N ASP A 89 -3.74 -22.29 8.56
CA ASP A 89 -3.26 -23.00 9.76
C ASP A 89 -2.78 -24.42 9.41
N LYS A 90 -2.98 -24.86 8.17
CA LYS A 90 -2.68 -26.22 7.72
C LYS A 90 -1.25 -26.30 7.18
N ALA A 91 -0.38 -26.95 7.96
CA ALA A 91 1.01 -27.22 7.58
C ALA A 91 1.18 -28.59 6.88
N GLN A 92 0.10 -29.33 6.67
CA GLN A 92 0.17 -30.64 6.03
C GLN A 92 0.58 -30.48 4.56
N TYR A 93 1.53 -31.28 4.15
CA TYR A 93 2.17 -31.20 2.83
C TYR A 93 1.15 -31.32 1.69
N GLU A 94 0.14 -32.18 1.86
CA GLU A 94 -0.92 -32.41 0.87
C GLU A 94 -1.73 -31.13 0.59
N TYR A 95 -2.02 -30.32 1.61
CA TYR A 95 -2.75 -29.06 1.43
C TYR A 95 -1.93 -27.98 0.73
N VAL A 96 -0.61 -27.99 0.97
CA VAL A 96 0.30 -27.07 0.31
C VAL A 96 0.40 -27.39 -1.17
N ILE A 97 0.59 -28.70 -1.50
CA ILE A 97 0.65 -29.17 -2.89
C ILE A 97 -0.66 -28.86 -3.61
N GLU A 98 -1.81 -29.24 -3.02
CA GLU A 98 -3.12 -28.95 -3.62
C GLU A 98 -3.30 -27.47 -3.96
N ALA A 99 -2.87 -26.57 -3.06
CA ALA A 99 -2.97 -25.13 -3.31
C ALA A 99 -2.08 -24.68 -4.48
N PHE A 100 -0.86 -25.20 -4.60
CA PHE A 100 0.02 -24.88 -5.72
C PHE A 100 -0.49 -25.47 -7.04
N ASP A 101 -1.02 -26.70 -7.05
CA ASP A 101 -1.63 -27.35 -8.21
C ASP A 101 -2.86 -26.56 -8.71
N GLU A 102 -3.61 -25.95 -7.79
CA GLU A 102 -4.74 -25.06 -8.11
C GLU A 102 -4.33 -23.63 -8.43
N GLY A 103 -3.01 -23.34 -8.45
CA GLY A 103 -2.45 -22.10 -8.98
C GLY A 103 -2.24 -20.98 -7.96
N THR A 104 -1.96 -21.28 -6.69
CA THR A 104 -1.47 -20.23 -5.77
C THR A 104 -0.04 -19.83 -6.14
N ASP A 105 0.32 -18.55 -5.94
CA ASP A 105 1.66 -18.02 -6.22
C ASP A 105 2.58 -18.13 -5.01
N ASP A 106 2.02 -18.20 -3.80
CA ASP A 106 2.74 -18.45 -2.56
C ASP A 106 1.79 -19.02 -1.49
N TYR A 107 2.36 -19.69 -0.48
CA TYR A 107 1.61 -20.29 0.61
C TYR A 107 2.28 -19.98 1.96
N VAL A 108 1.52 -19.42 2.89
CA VAL A 108 2.00 -18.97 4.19
C VAL A 108 1.23 -19.69 5.31
N ILE A 109 1.97 -20.28 6.23
CA ILE A 109 1.41 -21.04 7.35
C ILE A 109 1.37 -20.14 8.59
N ARG A 110 0.25 -20.14 9.30
CA ARG A 110 0.11 -19.49 10.61
C ARG A 110 0.74 -20.33 11.73
N PRO A 111 1.32 -19.69 12.75
CA PRO A 111 1.56 -18.25 12.87
C PRO A 111 2.71 -17.77 11.97
N TYR A 112 2.56 -16.60 11.34
CA TYR A 112 3.55 -16.00 10.47
C TYR A 112 4.05 -14.65 11.01
N ASN A 113 5.25 -14.26 10.61
CA ASN A 113 5.74 -12.90 10.84
C ASN A 113 5.13 -11.95 9.80
N ILE A 114 4.52 -10.86 10.26
CA ILE A 114 3.85 -9.88 9.39
C ILE A 114 4.86 -9.24 8.41
N GLU A 115 6.08 -8.92 8.86
CA GLU A 115 7.10 -8.36 7.98
C GLU A 115 7.52 -9.34 6.89
N GLU A 116 7.61 -10.63 7.21
CA GLU A 116 7.88 -11.68 6.22
C GLU A 116 6.76 -11.74 5.18
N LEU A 117 5.50 -11.73 5.61
CA LEU A 117 4.35 -11.73 4.71
C LEU A 117 4.38 -10.52 3.78
N ILE A 118 4.68 -9.32 4.29
CA ILE A 118 4.82 -8.11 3.47
C ILE A 118 5.92 -8.27 2.41
N ARG A 119 7.07 -8.85 2.78
CA ARG A 119 8.17 -9.09 1.82
C ARG A 119 7.75 -10.07 0.72
N ARG A 120 7.01 -11.12 1.07
CA ARG A 120 6.44 -12.08 0.11
C ARG A 120 5.44 -11.39 -0.84
N ILE A 121 4.51 -10.60 -0.31
CA ILE A 121 3.56 -9.80 -1.09
C ILE A 121 4.31 -8.90 -2.09
N LYS A 122 5.31 -8.14 -1.62
CA LYS A 122 6.13 -7.27 -2.50
C LYS A 122 6.87 -8.06 -3.58
N ALA A 123 7.41 -9.23 -3.24
CA ALA A 123 8.11 -10.10 -4.18
C ALA A 123 7.17 -10.66 -5.27
N VAL A 124 5.97 -11.09 -4.88
CA VAL A 124 4.94 -11.57 -5.81
C VAL A 124 4.50 -10.44 -6.75
N LEU A 125 4.12 -9.29 -6.21
CA LEU A 125 3.71 -8.11 -7.00
C LEU A 125 4.80 -7.64 -7.97
N LYS A 126 6.06 -7.63 -7.52
CA LYS A 126 7.20 -7.27 -8.38
C LYS A 126 7.34 -8.22 -9.59
N ARG A 127 7.16 -9.52 -9.39
CA ARG A 127 7.17 -10.53 -10.48
C ARG A 127 6.04 -10.28 -11.49
N CYS A 128 4.91 -9.79 -11.03
CA CYS A 128 3.76 -9.43 -11.87
C CYS A 128 3.87 -8.02 -12.49
N GLY A 129 5.00 -7.33 -12.34
CA GLY A 129 5.20 -5.99 -12.90
C GLY A 129 4.49 -4.85 -12.14
N VAL A 130 3.89 -5.15 -10.99
CA VAL A 130 3.23 -4.15 -10.15
C VAL A 130 4.27 -3.41 -9.32
N ARG A 131 4.34 -2.10 -9.49
CA ARG A 131 5.23 -1.26 -8.67
C ARG A 131 4.66 -1.08 -7.28
N VAL A 132 5.36 -1.61 -6.29
CA VAL A 132 5.09 -1.34 -4.88
C VAL A 132 6.10 -0.32 -4.39
N ARG A 133 5.63 0.84 -3.95
CA ARG A 133 6.49 1.84 -3.32
C ARG A 133 6.44 1.66 -1.82
N SER A 134 7.58 1.39 -1.23
CA SER A 134 7.75 1.34 0.22
C SER A 134 8.08 2.73 0.76
N ILE A 135 7.65 2.99 1.98
CA ILE A 135 8.18 4.10 2.75
C ILE A 135 9.60 3.73 3.18
N GLU A 136 10.55 4.55 2.79
CA GLU A 136 11.95 4.35 3.15
C GLU A 136 12.24 4.93 4.55
N PRO A 137 13.26 4.42 5.27
CA PRO A 137 13.65 4.95 6.57
C PRO A 137 14.07 6.44 6.53
N SER A 138 14.56 6.89 5.37
CA SER A 138 14.93 8.29 5.15
C SER A 138 14.74 8.71 3.70
N TYR A 139 14.52 10.01 3.49
CA TYR A 139 14.40 10.64 2.19
C TYR A 139 15.26 11.90 2.12
N GLU A 140 15.93 12.08 0.99
CA GLU A 140 16.51 13.37 0.61
C GLU A 140 15.48 14.17 -0.19
N ILE A 141 15.20 15.39 0.25
CA ILE A 141 14.16 16.26 -0.30
C ILE A 141 14.83 17.63 -0.58
N GLY A 142 15.48 17.79 -1.72
CA GLY A 142 16.40 18.92 -1.93
C GLY A 142 17.52 18.89 -0.88
N ASP A 143 17.72 19.97 -0.15
CA ASP A 143 18.71 20.06 0.93
C ASP A 143 18.20 19.51 2.27
N TYR A 144 16.94 19.03 2.32
CA TYR A 144 16.40 18.38 3.51
C TYR A 144 16.73 16.90 3.57
N LEU A 145 17.02 16.43 4.79
CA LEU A 145 17.01 15.02 5.15
C LEU A 145 15.78 14.74 6.04
N PHE A 146 14.90 13.90 5.59
CA PHE A 146 13.75 13.46 6.35
C PHE A 146 13.94 12.03 6.86
N ASN A 147 14.06 11.86 8.19
CA ASN A 147 14.06 10.56 8.86
C ASN A 147 12.62 10.20 9.22
N THR A 148 12.09 9.14 8.61
CA THR A 148 10.70 8.69 8.82
C THR A 148 10.50 7.96 10.13
N VAL A 149 11.54 7.31 10.66
CA VAL A 149 11.50 6.56 11.93
C VAL A 149 11.43 7.54 13.11
N ASP A 150 12.35 8.48 13.15
CA ASP A 150 12.43 9.50 14.20
C ASP A 150 11.44 10.64 13.96
N LYS A 151 10.86 10.73 12.75
CA LYS A 151 9.96 11.80 12.30
C LYS A 151 10.61 13.18 12.39
N ILE A 152 11.89 13.27 11.99
CA ILE A 152 12.69 14.49 12.03
C ILE A 152 12.99 14.93 10.61
N LEU A 153 12.70 16.21 10.32
CA LEU A 153 13.13 16.91 9.12
C LEU A 153 14.31 17.81 9.45
N THR A 154 15.42 17.64 8.74
CA THR A 154 16.67 18.37 8.98
C THR A 154 17.09 19.12 7.74
N ILE A 155 17.52 20.38 7.89
CA ILE A 155 18.19 21.16 6.87
C ILE A 155 19.33 21.94 7.51
N GLY A 156 20.58 21.76 7.05
CA GLY A 156 21.76 22.30 7.73
C GLY A 156 21.78 21.92 9.20
N ASN A 157 21.79 22.89 10.08
CA ASN A 157 21.76 22.70 11.54
C ASN A 157 20.36 22.74 12.15
N VAL A 158 19.32 22.95 11.36
CA VAL A 158 17.94 23.07 11.84
C VAL A 158 17.25 21.71 11.80
N LYS A 159 16.76 21.29 12.97
CA LYS A 159 15.95 20.06 13.12
C LYS A 159 14.53 20.41 13.50
N THR A 160 13.57 19.89 12.77
CA THR A 160 12.14 20.08 13.01
C THR A 160 11.48 18.74 13.29
N GLN A 161 10.86 18.60 14.47
CA GLN A 161 10.09 17.41 14.83
C GLN A 161 8.71 17.46 14.17
N LEU A 162 8.34 16.42 13.45
CA LEU A 162 7.01 16.25 12.87
C LEU A 162 6.12 15.43 13.80
N ASN A 163 4.83 15.77 13.83
CA ASN A 163 3.85 14.88 14.44
C ASN A 163 3.55 13.66 13.54
N ASN A 164 2.83 12.67 14.08
CA ASN A 164 2.55 11.43 13.36
C ASN A 164 1.90 11.65 11.99
N LYS A 165 0.90 12.54 11.90
CA LYS A 165 0.17 12.80 10.66
C LYS A 165 1.01 13.54 9.63
N GLN A 166 1.80 14.53 10.06
CA GLN A 166 2.74 15.24 9.21
C GLN A 166 3.79 14.29 8.62
N SER A 167 4.37 13.43 9.48
CA SER A 167 5.36 12.45 9.05
C SER A 167 4.77 11.46 8.03
N GLN A 168 3.58 10.91 8.28
CA GLN A 168 2.92 9.99 7.36
C GLN A 168 2.60 10.65 6.02
N VAL A 169 2.04 11.87 6.02
CA VAL A 169 1.75 12.62 4.80
C VAL A 169 3.02 12.90 4.00
N LEU A 170 4.08 13.38 4.67
CA LEU A 170 5.35 13.70 4.01
C LEU A 170 6.01 12.42 3.44
N ALA A 171 6.03 11.32 4.19
CA ALA A 171 6.58 10.04 3.75
C ALA A 171 5.87 9.52 2.48
N LEU A 172 4.55 9.62 2.43
CA LEU A 172 3.79 9.27 1.23
C LEU A 172 4.13 10.17 0.05
N LEU A 173 4.19 11.48 0.26
CA LEU A 173 4.57 12.42 -0.80
C LEU A 173 5.99 12.15 -1.31
N CYS A 174 6.94 11.82 -0.43
CA CYS A 174 8.31 11.42 -0.81
C CYS A 174 8.34 10.13 -1.63
N ALA A 175 7.59 9.11 -1.21
CA ALA A 175 7.49 7.85 -1.94
C ALA A 175 6.92 8.04 -3.36
N TYR A 176 6.16 9.11 -3.58
CA TYR A 176 5.56 9.50 -4.86
C TYR A 176 6.13 10.84 -5.39
N LYS A 177 7.42 11.11 -5.11
CA LYS A 177 8.12 12.31 -5.57
C LYS A 177 7.88 12.59 -7.05
N ASN A 178 7.56 13.84 -7.40
CA ASN A 178 7.24 14.31 -8.75
C ASN A 178 6.01 13.66 -9.40
N GLU A 179 5.16 12.99 -8.61
CA GLU A 179 3.90 12.42 -9.08
C GLU A 179 2.73 12.97 -8.25
N THR A 180 1.55 13.04 -8.86
CA THR A 180 0.36 13.52 -8.17
C THR A 180 -0.27 12.41 -7.33
N LEU A 181 -0.28 12.57 -6.02
CA LEU A 181 -0.93 11.65 -5.09
C LEU A 181 -2.36 12.11 -4.82
N PRO A 182 -3.38 11.33 -5.21
CA PRO A 182 -4.77 11.71 -5.04
C PRO A 182 -5.13 11.96 -3.58
N LYS A 183 -5.91 13.03 -3.32
CA LYS A 183 -6.36 13.39 -1.96
C LYS A 183 -7.04 12.23 -1.24
N LYS A 184 -7.86 11.44 -1.97
CA LYS A 184 -8.53 10.25 -1.43
C LYS A 184 -7.54 9.22 -0.90
N ILE A 185 -6.45 8.98 -1.63
CA ILE A 185 -5.40 8.03 -1.23
C ILE A 185 -4.69 8.52 0.04
N LEU A 186 -4.25 9.79 0.07
CA LEU A 186 -3.65 10.39 1.27
C LEU A 186 -4.56 10.26 2.49
N MET A 187 -5.87 10.49 2.30
CA MET A 187 -6.85 10.37 3.37
C MET A 187 -6.94 8.92 3.88
N GLN A 188 -7.09 7.95 2.99
CA GLN A 188 -7.23 6.53 3.36
C GLN A 188 -5.97 5.97 4.04
N GLN A 189 -4.78 6.45 3.64
CA GLN A 189 -3.50 5.98 4.18
C GLN A 189 -3.15 6.59 5.54
N VAL A 190 -3.60 7.81 5.79
CA VAL A 190 -3.22 8.56 6.99
C VAL A 190 -4.33 8.59 8.04
N TRP A 191 -5.60 8.48 7.62
CA TRP A 191 -6.77 8.47 8.51
C TRP A 191 -7.61 7.21 8.27
N THR A 192 -7.77 6.40 9.28
CA THR A 192 -8.53 5.14 9.21
C THR A 192 -10.04 5.35 9.12
N ASP A 193 -10.55 6.53 9.49
CA ASP A 193 -11.98 6.86 9.45
C ASP A 193 -12.28 7.88 8.36
N ASP A 194 -13.29 7.59 7.53
CA ASP A 194 -13.73 8.40 6.39
C ASP A 194 -14.60 9.60 6.82
N ASN A 195 -14.19 10.29 7.89
CA ASN A 195 -14.97 11.38 8.50
C ASN A 195 -14.69 12.72 7.79
N TYR A 196 -15.74 13.53 7.56
CA TYR A 196 -15.65 14.86 6.92
C TYR A 196 -14.63 15.79 7.59
N PHE A 197 -14.41 15.67 8.90
CA PHE A 197 -13.39 16.41 9.66
C PHE A 197 -11.95 16.11 9.20
N ASN A 198 -11.70 14.94 8.65
CA ASN A 198 -10.38 14.54 8.19
C ASN A 198 -9.92 15.31 6.93
N LYS A 199 -10.84 15.75 6.07
CA LYS A 199 -10.50 16.53 4.85
C LYS A 199 -9.87 17.88 5.19
N ARG A 200 -10.44 18.60 6.17
CA ARG A 200 -9.84 19.84 6.67
C ARG A 200 -8.50 19.60 7.37
N SER A 201 -8.37 18.48 8.05
CA SER A 201 -7.12 18.10 8.73
C SER A 201 -5.97 17.90 7.73
N LEU A 202 -6.20 17.24 6.59
CA LEU A 202 -5.17 17.06 5.56
C LEU A 202 -4.67 18.41 5.02
N ASP A 203 -5.59 19.32 4.69
CA ASP A 203 -5.23 20.63 4.14
C ASP A 203 -4.39 21.46 5.14
N VAL A 204 -4.68 21.35 6.44
CA VAL A 204 -3.89 21.96 7.51
C VAL A 204 -2.48 21.36 7.57
N HIS A 205 -2.36 20.03 7.52
CA HIS A 205 -1.04 19.37 7.53
C HIS A 205 -0.21 19.72 6.27
N ILE A 206 -0.83 19.80 5.10
CA ILE A 206 -0.17 20.27 3.89
C ILE A 206 0.35 21.71 4.05
N CYS A 207 -0.46 22.60 4.62
CA CYS A 207 -0.05 23.98 4.89
C CYS A 207 1.16 24.04 5.85
N MET A 208 1.12 23.25 6.93
CA MET A 208 2.22 23.16 7.89
C MET A 208 3.50 22.61 7.22
N LEU A 209 3.39 21.53 6.42
CA LEU A 209 4.53 20.95 5.71
C LEU A 209 5.14 21.94 4.72
N ARG A 210 4.33 22.72 3.98
CA ARG A 210 4.82 23.80 3.11
C ARG A 210 5.65 24.82 3.87
N ASN A 211 5.21 25.21 5.06
CA ASN A 211 5.96 26.13 5.91
C ASN A 211 7.29 25.54 6.40
N MET A 212 7.34 24.24 6.67
CA MET A 212 8.57 23.57 7.11
C MET A 212 9.57 23.39 5.96
N LEU A 213 9.08 23.23 4.73
CA LEU A 213 9.91 23.01 3.53
C LEU A 213 10.37 24.29 2.82
N LYS A 214 9.99 25.48 3.29
CA LYS A 214 10.24 26.75 2.61
C LYS A 214 11.70 27.23 2.59
N MET A 215 12.60 26.58 3.35
CA MET A 215 14.02 26.97 3.40
C MET A 215 14.81 26.51 2.16
N ASP A 216 14.28 25.57 1.38
CA ASP A 216 14.78 25.20 0.06
C ASP A 216 13.71 25.51 -0.98
N ASN A 217 13.99 26.49 -1.84
CA ASN A 217 13.05 26.98 -2.87
C ASN A 217 12.86 25.99 -4.03
N ARG A 218 13.72 24.97 -4.16
CA ARG A 218 13.59 23.89 -5.13
C ARG A 218 12.53 22.85 -4.71
N VAL A 219 12.07 22.89 -3.45
CA VAL A 219 11.14 21.94 -2.89
C VAL A 219 9.77 22.57 -2.72
N ALA A 220 8.76 22.02 -3.35
CA ALA A 220 7.39 22.50 -3.23
C ALA A 220 6.37 21.35 -3.07
N ILE A 221 5.36 21.56 -2.25
CA ILE A 221 4.15 20.72 -2.28
C ILE A 221 3.10 21.46 -3.10
N GLU A 222 2.87 21.00 -4.31
CA GLU A 222 1.88 21.57 -5.22
C GLU A 222 0.47 21.03 -4.95
N THR A 223 -0.54 21.84 -5.27
CA THR A 223 -1.94 21.42 -5.28
C THR A 223 -2.41 21.22 -6.70
N ILE A 224 -2.77 20.01 -7.06
CA ILE A 224 -3.41 19.72 -8.34
C ILE A 224 -4.92 19.76 -8.11
N ARG A 225 -5.55 20.84 -8.57
CA ARG A 225 -6.97 21.13 -8.32
C ARG A 225 -7.86 19.96 -8.73
N GLY A 226 -8.75 19.56 -7.83
CA GLY A 226 -9.68 18.43 -8.05
C GLY A 226 -9.06 17.05 -7.97
N VAL A 227 -7.72 16.90 -7.84
CA VAL A 227 -7.01 15.63 -7.81
C VAL A 227 -6.33 15.38 -6.47
N GLY A 228 -5.31 16.17 -6.10
CA GLY A 228 -4.50 15.89 -4.92
C GLY A 228 -3.29 16.81 -4.77
N TYR A 229 -2.20 16.24 -4.30
CA TYR A 229 -0.95 16.94 -4.02
C TYR A 229 0.24 16.23 -4.67
N SER A 230 1.27 17.01 -5.02
CA SER A 230 2.54 16.52 -5.53
C SER A 230 3.69 17.16 -4.76
N LEU A 231 4.66 16.36 -4.31
CA LEU A 231 5.95 16.88 -3.84
C LEU A 231 6.85 17.02 -5.06
N VAL A 232 7.14 18.25 -5.44
CA VAL A 232 8.01 18.58 -6.56
C VAL A 232 9.38 18.96 -6.03
N ILE A 233 10.42 18.38 -6.63
CA ILE A 233 11.81 18.72 -6.37
C ILE A 233 12.43 19.04 -7.72
N GLU A 234 12.80 20.30 -7.91
CA GLU A 234 13.52 20.76 -9.10
C GLU A 234 14.98 20.28 -9.01
N GLU A 235 15.45 19.60 -10.05
CA GLU A 235 16.86 19.20 -10.15
C GLU A 235 17.68 20.40 -10.63
N ASP A 236 18.85 20.63 -10.02
CA ASP A 236 19.78 21.68 -10.49
C ASP A 236 20.29 21.30 -11.90
N GLU A 237 19.83 22.03 -12.92
CA GLU A 237 20.37 21.92 -14.30
C GLU A 237 21.85 22.34 -14.41
N SER A 238 22.49 22.78 -13.32
CA SER A 238 23.85 23.31 -13.31
C SER A 238 24.97 22.26 -13.19
N LEU A 239 24.68 20.99 -13.25
CA LEU A 239 25.65 19.88 -13.14
C LEU A 239 25.75 18.99 -14.40
N MET A 240 25.29 19.46 -15.56
CA MET A 240 25.59 18.84 -16.86
C MET A 240 26.63 19.61 -17.67
#